data_7f477c0bb7b8a2c19866bc2ed35fe783
#
_entry.id   7f477c0bb7b8a2c19866bc2ed35fe783
#
_cell.length_a   1.000
_cell.length_b   1.000
_cell.length_c   1.000
_cell.angle_alpha   90.00
_cell.angle_beta   90.00
_cell.angle_gamma   90.00
#
_symmetry.space_group_name_H-M   'P 1'
#
loop_
_entity.id
_entity.type
_entity.pdbx_description
1 polymer ?
#
loop_
_entity_poly.entity_id
_entity_poly.type
_entity_poly.pdbx_seq_one_letter_code
_entity_poly.pdbx_strand_id
1 'polypeptide(L)'
;MEKEQILRALKAVRDPQSGRDIVTAGMVQDLEIEGTSVNFKLAVPSLQMQGKAELNFACIGAIVEVFPQAQVNAHFVAKVTDGIAPPSSVPQIKHIIAVASGKGGVGKSTVAVNLALGLKQLGARVGLLDADVYGPSIPTMLGLVGQRPKIRDVTGVPRMIPLEGHGIPCISIGFIIEPEQAVVLRGPRLAAIIKQFVSEVLWPELDFLVVDLPPGTGDVQLTLVQTVPVTGVVIVTTPQDVALADAIKAVNMFLLPQINVPILGVVENMSWFTPAELPDSKYFIFGQGGGKKLARESNSVLLGQIPLVQSVREGGDNGVPAILQNESPVVAEAFLDVAKKVLQQVGALVG
;
A
#
# COMPACT_ATOMS: atom_id res chain seq x y z
N MET A 1 8.98 0.53 -43.71
CA MET A 1 8.32 -0.58 -42.96
C MET A 1 6.94 -0.10 -42.59
N GLU A 2 5.89 -0.91 -42.83
CA GLU A 2 4.52 -0.58 -42.49
C GLU A 2 4.08 -1.39 -41.26
N LYS A 3 3.20 -0.81 -40.47
CA LYS A 3 2.71 -1.40 -39.21
C LYS A 3 2.08 -2.79 -39.42
N GLU A 4 1.32 -2.95 -40.50
CA GLU A 4 0.69 -4.23 -40.84
C GLU A 4 1.69 -5.34 -41.15
N GLN A 5 2.81 -5.00 -41.80
CA GLN A 5 3.87 -5.97 -42.14
C GLN A 5 4.58 -6.46 -40.87
N ILE A 6 4.86 -5.57 -39.91
CA ILE A 6 5.43 -5.93 -38.60
C ILE A 6 4.48 -6.81 -37.81
N LEU A 7 3.17 -6.45 -37.75
CA LEU A 7 2.17 -7.28 -37.09
C LEU A 7 2.02 -8.66 -37.74
N ARG A 8 2.16 -8.74 -39.07
CA ARG A 8 2.13 -10.03 -39.78
C ARG A 8 3.34 -10.89 -39.41
N ALA A 9 4.54 -10.31 -39.34
CA ALA A 9 5.74 -11.02 -38.89
C ALA A 9 5.58 -11.53 -37.44
N LEU A 10 5.08 -10.71 -36.56
CA LEU A 10 4.86 -11.05 -35.13
C LEU A 10 3.79 -12.15 -34.91
N LYS A 11 2.88 -12.41 -35.87
CA LYS A 11 1.95 -13.54 -35.81
C LYS A 11 2.63 -14.91 -35.85
N ALA A 12 3.90 -15.00 -36.32
CA ALA A 12 4.66 -16.24 -36.25
C ALA A 12 5.09 -16.58 -34.80
N VAL A 13 5.14 -15.60 -33.92
CA VAL A 13 5.56 -15.77 -32.52
C VAL A 13 4.39 -16.25 -31.67
N ARG A 14 4.62 -17.31 -30.90
CA ARG A 14 3.62 -17.91 -30.02
C ARG A 14 3.87 -17.55 -28.57
N ASP A 15 2.78 -17.25 -27.86
CA ASP A 15 2.82 -17.11 -26.41
C ASP A 15 3.10 -18.47 -25.76
N PRO A 16 4.15 -18.61 -24.94
CA PRO A 16 4.52 -19.88 -24.31
C PRO A 16 3.43 -20.48 -23.40
N GLN A 17 2.53 -19.64 -22.86
CA GLN A 17 1.50 -20.09 -21.92
C GLN A 17 0.21 -20.52 -22.63
N SER A 18 -0.26 -19.75 -23.59
CA SER A 18 -1.53 -20.02 -24.27
C SER A 18 -1.41 -20.75 -25.60
N GLY A 19 -0.19 -20.81 -26.19
CA GLY A 19 0.08 -21.36 -27.51
C GLY A 19 -0.49 -20.55 -28.67
N ARG A 20 -1.17 -19.43 -28.41
CA ARG A 20 -1.72 -18.52 -29.43
C ARG A 20 -0.65 -17.57 -29.95
N ASP A 21 -0.82 -17.03 -31.16
CA ASP A 21 0.06 -15.98 -31.63
C ASP A 21 -0.10 -14.71 -30.79
N ILE A 22 1.01 -14.00 -30.56
CA ILE A 22 1.07 -12.84 -29.63
C ILE A 22 0.24 -11.63 -30.12
N VAL A 23 -0.04 -11.53 -31.41
CA VAL A 23 -0.85 -10.43 -31.98
C VAL A 23 -2.33 -10.70 -31.71
N THR A 24 -2.82 -11.90 -32.02
CA THR A 24 -4.21 -12.30 -31.73
C THR A 24 -4.49 -12.42 -30.23
N ALA A 25 -3.47 -12.74 -29.44
CA ALA A 25 -3.55 -12.73 -27.97
C ALA A 25 -3.57 -11.32 -27.36
N GLY A 26 -3.47 -10.26 -28.19
CA GLY A 26 -3.47 -8.86 -27.72
C GLY A 26 -2.25 -8.51 -26.88
N MET A 27 -1.13 -9.19 -27.07
CA MET A 27 0.10 -8.95 -26.32
C MET A 27 0.92 -7.80 -26.90
N VAL A 28 0.78 -7.48 -28.18
CA VAL A 28 1.50 -6.39 -28.85
C VAL A 28 0.71 -5.09 -28.68
N GLN A 29 1.31 -4.11 -28.00
CA GLN A 29 0.73 -2.79 -27.74
C GLN A 29 1.70 -1.68 -28.15
N ASP A 30 1.20 -0.48 -28.41
CA ASP A 30 1.96 0.75 -28.67
C ASP A 30 3.07 0.54 -29.74
N LEU A 31 2.73 -0.10 -30.87
CA LEU A 31 3.69 -0.30 -31.97
C LEU A 31 3.95 1.02 -32.69
N GLU A 32 5.20 1.48 -32.60
CA GLU A 32 5.72 2.68 -33.23
C GLU A 32 6.91 2.33 -34.14
N ILE A 33 6.96 2.97 -35.31
CA ILE A 33 8.01 2.74 -36.31
C ILE A 33 8.60 4.10 -36.69
N GLU A 34 9.90 4.28 -36.42
CA GLU A 34 10.68 5.45 -36.80
C GLU A 34 11.88 5.04 -37.66
N GLY A 35 11.78 5.26 -38.97
CA GLY A 35 12.84 4.84 -39.91
C GLY A 35 13.05 3.35 -39.89
N THR A 36 14.21 2.89 -39.37
CA THR A 36 14.54 1.48 -39.15
C THR A 36 14.26 0.98 -37.72
N SER A 37 13.85 1.86 -36.80
CA SER A 37 13.55 1.51 -35.41
C SER A 37 12.10 1.06 -35.27
N VAL A 38 11.92 -0.10 -34.64
CA VAL A 38 10.58 -0.68 -34.31
C VAL A 38 10.47 -0.83 -32.82
N ASN A 39 9.65 0.02 -32.21
CA ASN A 39 9.41 0.03 -30.76
C ASN A 39 8.00 -0.49 -30.48
N PHE A 40 7.84 -1.42 -29.54
CA PHE A 40 6.53 -1.86 -29.10
C PHE A 40 6.56 -2.42 -27.68
N LYS A 41 5.39 -2.46 -27.06
CA LYS A 41 5.19 -3.09 -25.75
C LYS A 41 4.66 -4.50 -25.92
N LEU A 42 5.21 -5.45 -25.12
CA LEU A 42 4.72 -6.81 -24.98
C LEU A 42 4.01 -6.96 -23.64
N ALA A 43 2.69 -6.99 -23.69
CA ALA A 43 1.85 -7.20 -22.51
C ALA A 43 1.87 -8.69 -22.12
N VAL A 44 2.52 -9.00 -21.01
CA VAL A 44 2.67 -10.35 -20.47
C VAL A 44 1.93 -10.49 -19.13
N PRO A 45 1.44 -11.69 -18.75
CA PRO A 45 0.71 -11.88 -17.49
C PRO A 45 1.53 -11.53 -16.23
N SER A 46 2.84 -11.72 -16.29
CA SER A 46 3.78 -11.37 -15.23
C SER A 46 5.14 -10.99 -15.82
N LEU A 47 5.74 -9.92 -15.29
CA LEU A 47 7.11 -9.54 -15.66
C LEU A 47 8.18 -10.54 -15.20
N GLN A 48 7.81 -11.48 -14.31
CA GLN A 48 8.68 -12.56 -13.81
C GLN A 48 8.42 -13.91 -14.50
N MET A 49 7.63 -13.93 -15.60
CA MET A 49 7.35 -15.17 -16.33
C MET A 49 8.63 -15.86 -16.84
N GLN A 50 8.68 -17.18 -16.74
CA GLN A 50 9.69 -17.98 -17.39
C GLN A 50 9.52 -17.90 -18.93
N GLY A 51 10.64 -17.87 -19.68
CA GLY A 51 10.58 -17.77 -21.14
C GLY A 51 10.52 -16.33 -21.68
N LYS A 52 10.65 -15.30 -20.83
CA LYS A 52 10.65 -13.89 -21.26
C LYS A 52 11.76 -13.57 -22.25
N ALA A 53 12.97 -14.10 -22.03
CA ALA A 53 14.12 -13.90 -22.93
C ALA A 53 13.85 -14.58 -24.28
N GLU A 54 13.35 -15.81 -24.29
CA GLU A 54 13.01 -16.55 -25.50
C GLU A 54 11.92 -15.84 -26.31
N LEU A 55 10.88 -15.31 -25.63
CA LEU A 55 9.82 -14.54 -26.29
C LEU A 55 10.36 -13.26 -26.93
N ASN A 56 11.29 -12.56 -26.25
CA ASN A 56 11.96 -11.38 -26.80
C ASN A 56 12.77 -11.72 -28.04
N PHE A 57 13.59 -12.77 -27.99
CA PHE A 57 14.38 -13.22 -29.12
C PHE A 57 13.52 -13.67 -30.29
N ALA A 58 12.41 -14.36 -30.03
CA ALA A 58 11.47 -14.76 -31.07
C ALA A 58 10.82 -13.56 -31.77
N CYS A 59 10.46 -12.52 -31.05
CA CYS A 59 9.93 -11.28 -31.61
C CYS A 59 10.95 -10.55 -32.46
N ILE A 60 12.18 -10.41 -31.96
CA ILE A 60 13.30 -9.80 -32.72
C ILE A 60 13.55 -10.61 -33.98
N GLY A 61 13.69 -11.94 -33.88
CA GLY A 61 13.95 -12.83 -35.00
C GLY A 61 12.89 -12.73 -36.09
N ALA A 62 11.59 -12.76 -35.70
CA ALA A 62 10.49 -12.68 -36.65
C ALA A 62 10.44 -11.35 -37.43
N ILE A 63 10.82 -10.25 -36.81
CA ILE A 63 10.87 -8.94 -37.48
C ILE A 63 12.11 -8.84 -38.37
N VAL A 64 13.30 -9.25 -37.88
CA VAL A 64 14.57 -9.16 -38.61
C VAL A 64 14.58 -10.11 -39.81
N GLU A 65 13.90 -11.25 -39.76
CA GLU A 65 13.75 -12.16 -40.92
C GLU A 65 13.06 -11.47 -42.10
N VAL A 66 12.09 -10.60 -41.84
CA VAL A 66 11.37 -9.85 -42.89
C VAL A 66 12.06 -8.52 -43.18
N PHE A 67 12.68 -7.91 -42.20
CA PHE A 67 13.35 -6.61 -42.28
C PHE A 67 14.77 -6.68 -41.67
N PRO A 68 15.79 -7.13 -42.41
CA PRO A 68 17.16 -7.36 -41.87
C PRO A 68 17.83 -6.12 -41.26
N GLN A 69 17.38 -4.91 -41.60
CA GLN A 69 17.93 -3.66 -41.07
C GLN A 69 17.12 -3.07 -39.93
N ALA A 70 16.09 -3.78 -39.45
CA ALA A 70 15.23 -3.28 -38.36
C ALA A 70 15.97 -3.34 -37.01
N GLN A 71 15.93 -2.24 -36.29
CA GLN A 71 16.31 -2.16 -34.87
C GLN A 71 15.08 -2.34 -33.99
N VAL A 72 14.96 -3.51 -33.38
CA VAL A 72 13.76 -3.90 -32.65
C VAL A 72 13.94 -3.72 -31.16
N ASN A 73 13.07 -2.93 -30.52
CA ASN A 73 13.01 -2.70 -29.08
C ASN A 73 11.65 -3.15 -28.54
N ALA A 74 11.60 -4.31 -27.93
CA ALA A 74 10.40 -4.81 -27.26
C ALA A 74 10.47 -4.56 -25.75
N HIS A 75 9.52 -3.78 -25.22
CA HIS A 75 9.40 -3.48 -23.79
C HIS A 75 8.32 -4.34 -23.17
N PHE A 76 8.67 -5.15 -22.16
CA PHE A 76 7.69 -5.96 -21.45
C PHE A 76 6.92 -5.10 -20.45
N VAL A 77 5.60 -5.16 -20.54
CA VAL A 77 4.66 -4.55 -19.60
C VAL A 77 3.76 -5.65 -19.04
N ALA A 78 3.35 -5.50 -17.77
CA ALA A 78 2.33 -6.38 -17.24
C ALA A 78 1.01 -6.12 -17.99
N LYS A 79 0.35 -7.19 -18.44
CA LYS A 79 -0.95 -7.08 -19.11
C LYS A 79 -1.94 -6.51 -18.09
N VAL A 80 -2.41 -5.29 -18.34
CA VAL A 80 -3.59 -4.79 -17.65
C VAL A 80 -4.77 -5.58 -18.23
N THR A 81 -5.17 -6.63 -17.54
CA THR A 81 -6.43 -7.32 -17.84
C THR A 81 -7.53 -6.41 -17.33
N ASP A 82 -8.29 -5.82 -18.24
CA ASP A 82 -9.52 -5.13 -17.88
C ASP A 82 -10.35 -6.05 -16.96
N GLY A 83 -10.46 -5.63 -15.71
CA GLY A 83 -11.48 -6.07 -14.79
C GLY A 83 -11.29 -7.36 -13.99
N ILE A 84 -10.16 -8.07 -14.05
CA ILE A 84 -9.87 -9.14 -13.08
C ILE A 84 -8.47 -8.90 -12.54
N ALA A 85 -8.37 -8.24 -11.38
CA ALA A 85 -7.19 -8.36 -10.53
C ALA A 85 -6.88 -9.86 -10.37
N PRO A 86 -5.60 -10.30 -10.35
CA PRO A 86 -5.27 -11.68 -10.03
C PRO A 86 -6.04 -12.04 -8.76
N PRO A 87 -6.63 -13.26 -8.66
CA PRO A 87 -7.43 -13.62 -7.50
C PRO A 87 -6.62 -13.25 -6.26
N SER A 88 -7.15 -12.32 -5.48
CA SER A 88 -6.53 -11.85 -4.24
C SER A 88 -6.12 -13.08 -3.44
N SER A 89 -4.88 -13.13 -2.95
CA SER A 89 -4.46 -14.18 -2.01
C SER A 89 -5.36 -14.21 -0.77
N VAL A 90 -6.26 -13.24 -0.65
CA VAL A 90 -7.22 -13.01 0.42
C VAL A 90 -8.55 -12.51 -0.17
N PRO A 91 -9.34 -13.38 -0.83
CA PRO A 91 -10.55 -12.98 -1.56
C PRO A 91 -11.62 -12.33 -0.67
N GLN A 92 -11.55 -12.53 0.64
CA GLN A 92 -12.45 -11.91 1.63
C GLN A 92 -12.13 -10.43 1.92
N ILE A 93 -11.02 -9.88 1.41
CA ILE A 93 -10.61 -8.48 1.63
C ILE A 93 -10.61 -7.75 0.28
N LYS A 94 -11.46 -6.72 0.15
CA LYS A 94 -11.56 -5.98 -1.12
C LYS A 94 -10.38 -5.06 -1.37
N HIS A 95 -10.01 -4.26 -0.35
CA HIS A 95 -8.96 -3.26 -0.46
C HIS A 95 -7.99 -3.36 0.72
N ILE A 96 -6.69 -3.32 0.43
CA ILE A 96 -5.63 -3.26 1.44
C ILE A 96 -4.98 -1.89 1.36
N ILE A 97 -5.09 -1.11 2.42
CA ILE A 97 -4.54 0.25 2.53
C ILE A 97 -3.33 0.21 3.45
N ALA A 98 -2.17 0.48 2.91
CA ALA A 98 -0.96 0.62 3.71
C ALA A 98 -0.86 2.03 4.31
N VAL A 99 -0.44 2.13 5.57
CA VAL A 99 -0.09 3.40 6.23
C VAL A 99 1.41 3.38 6.47
N ALA A 100 2.11 4.33 5.87
CA ALA A 100 3.58 4.37 5.84
C ALA A 100 4.10 5.73 6.28
N SER A 101 5.37 5.75 6.71
CA SER A 101 6.08 6.99 7.02
C SER A 101 7.56 6.85 6.69
N GLY A 102 8.21 7.95 6.34
CA GLY A 102 9.65 7.99 6.06
C GLY A 102 10.52 7.82 7.31
N LYS A 103 10.01 8.17 8.50
CA LYS A 103 10.72 8.02 9.78
C LYS A 103 9.76 7.67 10.92
N GLY A 104 10.30 7.20 12.04
CA GLY A 104 9.55 6.98 13.28
C GLY A 104 9.14 8.29 13.97
N GLY A 105 8.14 8.20 14.87
CA GLY A 105 7.69 9.32 15.71
C GLY A 105 6.78 10.34 15.04
N VAL A 106 6.33 10.13 13.80
CA VAL A 106 5.39 11.04 13.10
C VAL A 106 3.90 10.73 13.41
N GLY A 107 3.62 9.71 14.22
CA GLY A 107 2.24 9.30 14.56
C GLY A 107 1.57 8.40 13.52
N LYS A 108 2.36 7.62 12.76
CA LYS A 108 1.88 6.67 11.75
C LYS A 108 0.80 5.73 12.29
N SER A 109 1.06 5.03 13.40
CA SER A 109 0.13 4.08 14.01
C SER A 109 -1.12 4.76 14.56
N THR A 110 -0.99 5.98 15.11
CA THR A 110 -2.14 6.81 15.50
C THR A 110 -3.05 7.09 14.31
N VAL A 111 -2.46 7.45 13.17
CA VAL A 111 -3.23 7.67 11.93
C VAL A 111 -3.84 6.36 11.45
N ALA A 112 -3.13 5.24 11.48
CA ALA A 112 -3.63 3.93 11.04
C ALA A 112 -4.86 3.48 11.85
N VAL A 113 -4.80 3.57 13.18
CA VAL A 113 -5.91 3.22 14.08
C VAL A 113 -7.12 4.12 13.83
N ASN A 114 -6.91 5.45 13.81
CA ASN A 114 -8.01 6.39 13.63
C ASN A 114 -8.60 6.35 12.21
N LEU A 115 -7.79 6.07 11.18
CA LEU A 115 -8.27 5.81 9.82
C LEU A 115 -9.16 4.57 9.76
N ALA A 116 -8.74 3.46 10.37
CA ALA A 116 -9.52 2.22 10.40
C ALA A 116 -10.88 2.43 11.08
N LEU A 117 -10.88 3.10 12.22
CA LEU A 117 -12.12 3.43 12.94
C LEU A 117 -12.98 4.45 12.19
N GLY A 118 -12.38 5.43 11.52
CA GLY A 118 -13.09 6.40 10.68
C GLY A 118 -13.77 5.73 9.48
N LEU A 119 -13.11 4.82 8.80
CA LEU A 119 -13.69 4.02 7.72
C LEU A 119 -14.86 3.17 8.24
N LYS A 120 -14.74 2.58 9.44
CA LYS A 120 -15.84 1.87 10.10
C LYS A 120 -17.02 2.79 10.40
N GLN A 121 -16.79 3.99 10.94
CA GLN A 121 -17.86 4.97 11.21
C GLN A 121 -18.61 5.38 9.92
N LEU A 122 -17.93 5.34 8.78
CA LEU A 122 -18.53 5.57 7.46
C LEU A 122 -19.26 4.35 6.88
N GLY A 123 -19.40 3.27 7.66
CA GLY A 123 -20.16 2.09 7.32
C GLY A 123 -19.38 0.97 6.63
N ALA A 124 -18.06 1.09 6.47
CA ALA A 124 -17.22 0.04 5.90
C ALA A 124 -16.92 -1.07 6.93
N ARG A 125 -16.76 -2.32 6.44
CA ARG A 125 -16.22 -3.44 7.22
C ARG A 125 -14.70 -3.35 7.18
N VAL A 126 -14.07 -3.09 8.31
CA VAL A 126 -12.64 -2.76 8.38
C VAL A 126 -11.91 -3.69 9.34
N GLY A 127 -10.74 -4.16 8.91
CA GLY A 127 -9.75 -4.82 9.75
C GLY A 127 -8.48 -3.97 9.91
N LEU A 128 -7.69 -4.26 10.93
CA LEU A 128 -6.43 -3.58 11.19
C LEU A 128 -5.31 -4.61 11.41
N LEU A 129 -4.22 -4.44 10.67
CA LEU A 129 -3.00 -5.24 10.77
C LEU A 129 -1.84 -4.36 11.20
N ASP A 130 -1.26 -4.64 12.37
CA ASP A 130 -0.03 -4.01 12.84
C ASP A 130 1.18 -4.85 12.40
N ALA A 131 1.92 -4.31 11.45
CA ALA A 131 3.13 -4.90 10.89
C ALA A 131 4.41 -4.23 11.41
N ASP A 132 4.31 -3.27 12.37
CA ASP A 132 5.45 -2.59 12.96
C ASP A 132 6.09 -3.47 14.05
N VAL A 133 7.09 -4.23 13.67
CA VAL A 133 7.82 -5.13 14.58
C VAL A 133 8.75 -4.42 15.53
N TYR A 134 9.14 -3.20 15.23
CA TYR A 134 10.09 -2.43 16.04
C TYR A 134 9.42 -1.71 17.21
N GLY A 135 8.12 -1.46 17.09
CA GLY A 135 7.35 -0.79 18.12
C GLY A 135 5.85 -1.00 17.94
N PRO A 136 5.37 -2.26 18.11
CA PRO A 136 3.96 -2.57 17.92
C PRO A 136 3.12 -1.83 18.95
N SER A 137 2.48 -0.74 18.54
CA SER A 137 1.73 0.16 19.42
C SER A 137 0.21 -0.05 19.38
N ILE A 138 -0.30 -0.74 18.37
CA ILE A 138 -1.74 -0.97 18.19
C ILE A 138 -2.37 -1.75 19.36
N PRO A 139 -1.72 -2.76 19.98
CA PRO A 139 -2.28 -3.39 21.18
C PRO A 139 -2.61 -2.40 22.29
N THR A 140 -1.72 -1.44 22.55
CA THR A 140 -1.95 -0.38 23.57
C THR A 140 -3.07 0.56 23.11
N MET A 141 -3.02 1.05 21.87
CA MET A 141 -3.99 2.02 21.35
C MET A 141 -5.42 1.49 21.26
N LEU A 142 -5.60 0.16 21.22
CA LEU A 142 -6.91 -0.48 21.20
C LEU A 142 -7.32 -1.10 22.56
N GLY A 143 -6.49 -0.96 23.60
CA GLY A 143 -6.77 -1.53 24.93
C GLY A 143 -6.71 -3.07 24.96
N LEU A 144 -5.86 -3.68 24.12
CA LEU A 144 -5.74 -5.12 23.97
C LEU A 144 -4.42 -5.70 24.49
N VAL A 145 -3.68 -4.93 25.29
CA VAL A 145 -2.40 -5.36 25.88
C VAL A 145 -2.60 -6.63 26.71
N GLY A 146 -1.70 -7.59 26.55
CA GLY A 146 -1.75 -8.88 27.26
C GLY A 146 -2.74 -9.91 26.69
N GLN A 147 -3.56 -9.53 25.72
CA GLN A 147 -4.44 -10.47 25.03
C GLN A 147 -3.67 -11.21 23.91
N ARG A 148 -4.06 -12.46 23.65
CA ARG A 148 -3.47 -13.30 22.60
C ARG A 148 -4.54 -13.85 21.66
N PRO A 149 -4.31 -13.87 20.33
CA PRO A 149 -5.18 -14.50 19.36
C PRO A 149 -5.37 -15.98 19.67
N LYS A 150 -6.59 -16.48 19.57
CA LYS A 150 -6.88 -17.92 19.67
C LYS A 150 -6.61 -18.59 18.33
N ILE A 151 -6.20 -19.84 18.38
CA ILE A 151 -6.05 -20.68 17.19
C ILE A 151 -7.28 -21.58 17.08
N ARG A 152 -7.84 -21.66 15.89
CA ARG A 152 -8.93 -22.60 15.54
C ARG A 152 -8.45 -23.49 14.42
N ASP A 153 -8.70 -24.79 14.56
CA ASP A 153 -8.53 -25.71 13.45
C ASP A 153 -9.69 -25.56 12.46
N VAL A 154 -9.34 -25.30 11.20
CA VAL A 154 -10.27 -25.22 10.09
C VAL A 154 -9.87 -26.26 9.06
N THR A 155 -10.58 -27.37 9.01
CA THR A 155 -10.33 -28.50 8.10
C THR A 155 -8.90 -29.05 8.15
N GLY A 156 -8.31 -29.17 9.37
CA GLY A 156 -6.94 -29.66 9.59
C GLY A 156 -5.86 -28.60 9.43
N VAL A 157 -6.22 -27.32 9.25
CA VAL A 157 -5.27 -26.21 9.16
C VAL A 157 -5.49 -25.24 10.34
N PRO A 158 -4.48 -25.00 11.18
CA PRO A 158 -4.57 -24.05 12.27
C PRO A 158 -4.67 -22.62 11.72
N ARG A 159 -5.68 -21.87 12.15
CA ARG A 159 -5.94 -20.49 11.77
C ARG A 159 -6.03 -19.59 13.00
N MET A 160 -5.48 -18.38 12.91
CA MET A 160 -5.60 -17.38 13.96
C MET A 160 -6.95 -16.67 13.90
N ILE A 161 -7.59 -16.49 15.04
CA ILE A 161 -8.78 -15.66 15.17
C ILE A 161 -8.31 -14.25 15.55
N PRO A 162 -8.63 -13.20 14.77
CA PRO A 162 -8.23 -11.84 15.12
C PRO A 162 -8.88 -11.44 16.46
N LEU A 163 -8.19 -10.60 17.22
CA LEU A 163 -8.79 -9.94 18.38
C LEU A 163 -9.74 -8.83 17.90
N GLU A 164 -10.65 -8.42 18.74
CA GLU A 164 -11.57 -7.32 18.43
C GLU A 164 -11.29 -6.12 19.34
N GLY A 165 -10.94 -4.98 18.72
CA GLY A 165 -10.76 -3.70 19.39
C GLY A 165 -11.72 -2.66 18.84
N HIS A 166 -12.59 -2.09 19.70
CA HIS A 166 -13.61 -1.11 19.30
C HIS A 166 -14.48 -1.55 18.11
N GLY A 167 -14.73 -2.87 18.00
CA GLY A 167 -15.53 -3.49 16.96
C GLY A 167 -14.87 -3.55 15.60
N ILE A 168 -13.54 -3.56 15.53
CA ILE A 168 -12.76 -3.94 14.34
C ILE A 168 -11.87 -5.14 14.67
N PRO A 169 -11.84 -6.17 13.81
CA PRO A 169 -10.90 -7.26 13.94
C PRO A 169 -9.48 -6.75 13.72
N CYS A 170 -8.56 -7.14 14.61
CA CYS A 170 -7.17 -6.74 14.50
C CYS A 170 -6.18 -7.87 14.82
N ILE A 171 -5.03 -7.82 14.16
CA ILE A 171 -3.85 -8.63 14.45
C ILE A 171 -2.65 -7.69 14.57
N SER A 172 -1.81 -7.96 15.55
CA SER A 172 -0.52 -7.28 15.74
C SER A 172 0.57 -8.30 16.02
N ILE A 173 1.75 -8.02 15.53
CA ILE A 173 2.95 -8.74 15.91
C ILE A 173 3.17 -8.66 17.44
N GLY A 174 2.74 -7.57 18.07
CA GLY A 174 2.79 -7.37 19.52
C GLY A 174 1.89 -8.31 20.34
N PHE A 175 0.95 -9.04 19.71
CA PHE A 175 0.21 -10.09 20.40
C PHE A 175 0.97 -11.41 20.51
N ILE A 176 2.05 -11.58 19.73
CA ILE A 176 2.78 -12.83 19.59
C ILE A 176 4.16 -12.74 20.25
N ILE A 177 4.78 -11.56 20.16
CA ILE A 177 6.12 -11.29 20.70
C ILE A 177 6.00 -10.70 22.10
N GLU A 178 6.74 -11.23 23.06
CA GLU A 178 6.83 -10.65 24.40
C GLU A 178 7.60 -9.31 24.35
N PRO A 179 7.15 -8.29 25.08
CA PRO A 179 7.76 -6.96 25.06
C PRO A 179 9.26 -6.95 25.40
N GLU A 180 9.69 -7.90 26.27
CA GLU A 180 11.07 -8.04 26.72
C GLU A 180 11.97 -8.77 25.71
N GLN A 181 11.40 -9.42 24.73
CA GLN A 181 12.15 -10.12 23.69
C GLN A 181 12.55 -9.15 22.59
N ALA A 182 13.82 -8.70 22.65
CA ALA A 182 14.44 -8.03 21.52
C ALA A 182 14.58 -9.00 20.34
N VAL A 183 13.54 -9.11 19.53
CA VAL A 183 13.55 -10.03 18.41
C VAL A 183 14.31 -9.43 17.25
N VAL A 184 15.48 -10.00 16.95
CA VAL A 184 16.22 -9.71 15.73
C VAL A 184 15.58 -10.46 14.58
N LEU A 185 14.45 -9.95 14.06
CA LEU A 185 13.82 -10.47 12.86
C LEU A 185 14.46 -9.85 11.63
N ARG A 186 15.02 -10.69 10.77
CA ARG A 186 15.52 -10.24 9.45
C ARG A 186 14.35 -10.08 8.48
N GLY A 187 14.47 -9.18 7.50
CA GLY A 187 13.43 -8.84 6.52
C GLY A 187 12.65 -10.02 5.94
N PRO A 188 13.29 -11.11 5.45
CA PRO A 188 12.57 -12.26 4.89
C PRO A 188 11.66 -13.00 5.88
N ARG A 189 12.06 -13.11 7.16
CA ARG A 189 11.22 -13.72 8.20
C ARG A 189 10.01 -12.85 8.52
N LEU A 190 10.21 -11.56 8.57
CA LEU A 190 9.15 -10.61 8.83
C LEU A 190 8.10 -10.62 7.71
N ALA A 191 8.55 -10.62 6.46
CA ALA A 191 7.64 -10.75 5.32
C ALA A 191 6.83 -12.05 5.36
N ALA A 192 7.43 -13.16 5.78
CA ALA A 192 6.72 -14.43 5.94
C ALA A 192 5.63 -14.32 7.03
N ILE A 193 5.93 -13.71 8.17
CA ILE A 193 4.95 -13.50 9.27
C ILE A 193 3.80 -12.61 8.78
N ILE A 194 4.09 -11.53 8.08
CA ILE A 194 3.04 -10.64 7.59
C ILE A 194 2.19 -11.34 6.53
N LYS A 195 2.81 -12.10 5.64
CA LYS A 195 2.06 -12.94 4.69
C LYS A 195 1.12 -13.90 5.43
N GLN A 196 1.58 -14.54 6.49
CA GLN A 196 0.76 -15.39 7.33
C GLN A 196 -0.39 -14.59 7.97
N PHE A 197 -0.14 -13.41 8.51
CA PHE A 197 -1.18 -12.57 9.10
C PHE A 197 -2.25 -12.17 8.09
N VAL A 198 -1.88 -11.94 6.85
CA VAL A 198 -2.85 -11.63 5.80
C VAL A 198 -3.61 -12.88 5.34
N SER A 199 -2.93 -14.04 5.18
CA SER A 199 -3.51 -15.23 4.54
C SER A 199 -4.02 -16.30 5.51
N GLU A 200 -3.50 -16.36 6.75
CA GLU A 200 -3.81 -17.44 7.71
C GLU A 200 -4.70 -16.98 8.88
N VAL A 201 -4.93 -15.67 9.01
CA VAL A 201 -5.92 -15.15 9.95
C VAL A 201 -7.33 -15.34 9.39
N LEU A 202 -8.26 -15.72 10.25
CA LEU A 202 -9.69 -15.82 9.90
C LEU A 202 -10.32 -14.43 9.85
N TRP A 203 -9.86 -13.63 8.89
CA TRP A 203 -10.53 -12.35 8.63
C TRP A 203 -11.98 -12.59 8.21
N PRO A 204 -12.95 -11.84 8.74
CA PRO A 204 -14.28 -11.80 8.15
C PRO A 204 -14.21 -11.17 6.74
N GLU A 205 -15.34 -11.10 6.05
CA GLU A 205 -15.42 -10.28 4.85
C GLU A 205 -15.16 -8.82 5.19
N LEU A 206 -14.13 -8.24 4.60
CA LEU A 206 -13.70 -6.86 4.80
C LEU A 206 -13.80 -6.05 3.52
N ASP A 207 -14.28 -4.81 3.64
CA ASP A 207 -14.15 -3.81 2.58
C ASP A 207 -12.73 -3.22 2.58
N PHE A 208 -12.15 -3.04 3.78
CA PHE A 208 -10.78 -2.54 3.94
C PHE A 208 -9.99 -3.31 4.99
N LEU A 209 -8.73 -3.61 4.69
CA LEU A 209 -7.72 -3.96 5.68
C LEU A 209 -6.70 -2.81 5.72
N VAL A 210 -6.63 -2.11 6.84
CA VAL A 210 -5.61 -1.08 7.08
C VAL A 210 -4.37 -1.77 7.63
N VAL A 211 -3.20 -1.53 7.04
CA VAL A 211 -1.92 -2.13 7.42
C VAL A 211 -0.98 -1.04 7.91
N ASP A 212 -0.65 -1.06 9.18
CA ASP A 212 0.35 -0.18 9.79
C ASP A 212 1.74 -0.72 9.52
N LEU A 213 2.50 -0.07 8.62
CA LEU A 213 3.83 -0.50 8.21
C LEU A 213 4.91 -0.08 9.21
N PRO A 214 6.06 -0.77 9.27
CA PRO A 214 7.24 -0.24 9.98
C PRO A 214 7.65 1.12 9.43
N PRO A 215 8.29 2.00 10.22
CA PRO A 215 8.78 3.27 9.71
C PRO A 215 10.02 3.10 8.81
N GLY A 216 10.25 4.08 7.93
CA GLY A 216 11.44 4.12 7.05
C GLY A 216 11.19 3.59 5.64
N THR A 217 12.25 3.21 4.94
CA THR A 217 12.25 2.75 3.53
C THR A 217 13.07 1.47 3.35
N GLY A 218 13.11 0.63 4.38
CA GLY A 218 13.93 -0.58 4.40
C GLY A 218 13.30 -1.78 3.68
N ASP A 219 14.09 -2.84 3.56
CA ASP A 219 13.72 -4.11 2.90
C ASP A 219 12.40 -4.71 3.42
N VAL A 220 12.06 -4.42 4.66
CA VAL A 220 10.85 -4.92 5.32
C VAL A 220 9.59 -4.37 4.65
N GLN A 221 9.52 -3.06 4.45
CA GLN A 221 8.39 -2.42 3.77
C GLN A 221 8.31 -2.89 2.31
N LEU A 222 9.45 -2.92 1.63
CA LEU A 222 9.56 -3.38 0.26
C LEU A 222 9.01 -4.80 0.10
N THR A 223 9.48 -5.72 0.95
CA THR A 223 9.06 -7.12 0.89
C THR A 223 7.58 -7.27 1.21
N LEU A 224 7.06 -6.46 2.14
CA LEU A 224 5.66 -6.49 2.51
C LEU A 224 4.76 -6.11 1.32
N VAL A 225 5.02 -4.98 0.68
CA VAL A 225 4.20 -4.51 -0.45
C VAL A 225 4.33 -5.39 -1.69
N GLN A 226 5.41 -6.13 -1.83
CA GLN A 226 5.57 -7.15 -2.87
C GLN A 226 4.80 -8.45 -2.57
N THR A 227 4.51 -8.70 -1.30
CA THR A 227 3.89 -9.96 -0.84
C THR A 227 2.37 -9.83 -0.69
N VAL A 228 1.89 -8.63 -0.37
CA VAL A 228 0.48 -8.32 -0.12
C VAL A 228 -0.04 -7.43 -1.24
N PRO A 229 -1.22 -7.71 -1.83
CA PRO A 229 -1.80 -6.91 -2.91
C PRO A 229 -2.33 -5.56 -2.36
N VAL A 230 -1.43 -4.61 -2.14
CA VAL A 230 -1.76 -3.28 -1.61
C VAL A 230 -2.49 -2.47 -2.67
N THR A 231 -3.69 -2.00 -2.36
CA THR A 231 -4.51 -1.14 -3.23
C THR A 231 -3.92 0.26 -3.35
N GLY A 232 -3.36 0.77 -2.24
CA GLY A 232 -2.71 2.07 -2.21
C GLY A 232 -2.13 2.40 -0.84
N VAL A 233 -1.34 3.46 -0.77
CA VAL A 233 -0.64 3.85 0.46
C VAL A 233 -1.01 5.26 0.90
N VAL A 234 -1.22 5.44 2.19
CA VAL A 234 -1.34 6.72 2.89
C VAL A 234 0.01 7.05 3.51
N ILE A 235 0.60 8.19 3.14
CA ILE A 235 1.87 8.64 3.69
C ILE A 235 1.62 9.58 4.86
N VAL A 236 2.19 9.27 6.01
CA VAL A 236 2.13 10.11 7.22
C VAL A 236 3.45 10.84 7.42
N THR A 237 3.37 12.15 7.61
CA THR A 237 4.52 13.01 7.89
C THR A 237 4.16 14.10 8.89
N THR A 238 5.16 14.80 9.40
CA THR A 238 5.02 16.08 10.11
C THR A 238 5.53 17.22 9.22
N PRO A 239 5.19 18.50 9.50
CA PRO A 239 5.54 19.62 8.60
C PRO A 239 7.04 19.90 8.41
N GLN A 240 7.91 19.37 9.27
CA GLN A 240 9.35 19.66 9.28
C GLN A 240 10.06 19.15 8.02
N ASP A 241 11.01 19.94 7.50
CA ASP A 241 11.79 19.57 6.31
C ASP A 241 12.55 18.24 6.47
N VAL A 242 13.07 17.93 7.65
CA VAL A 242 13.73 16.65 7.93
C VAL A 242 12.77 15.48 7.77
N ALA A 243 11.50 15.61 8.23
CA ALA A 243 10.50 14.57 8.06
C ALA A 243 10.07 14.42 6.60
N LEU A 244 9.99 15.53 5.87
CA LEU A 244 9.67 15.55 4.44
C LEU A 244 10.73 14.85 3.60
N ALA A 245 12.02 15.10 3.88
CA ALA A 245 13.11 14.46 3.16
C ALA A 245 13.03 12.93 3.23
N ASP A 246 12.66 12.38 4.40
CA ASP A 246 12.49 10.95 4.57
C ASP A 246 11.17 10.46 3.97
N ALA A 247 10.09 11.25 4.05
CA ALA A 247 8.81 10.91 3.45
C ALA A 247 8.89 10.85 1.90
N ILE A 248 9.68 11.73 1.27
CA ILE A 248 9.95 11.68 -0.18
C ILE A 248 10.63 10.36 -0.57
N LYS A 249 11.58 9.87 0.24
CA LYS A 249 12.21 8.56 -0.01
C LYS A 249 11.17 7.44 0.04
N ALA A 250 10.26 7.47 1.03
CA ALA A 250 9.19 6.49 1.15
C ALA A 250 8.24 6.54 -0.06
N VAL A 251 7.80 7.72 -0.49
CA VAL A 251 7.02 7.92 -1.71
C VAL A 251 7.71 7.30 -2.92
N ASN A 252 8.99 7.65 -3.13
CA ASN A 252 9.76 7.14 -4.28
C ASN A 252 9.88 5.62 -4.27
N MET A 253 10.02 4.99 -3.08
CA MET A 253 10.04 3.54 -2.95
C MET A 253 8.73 2.91 -3.45
N PHE A 254 7.55 3.44 -3.07
CA PHE A 254 6.26 2.91 -3.52
C PHE A 254 6.03 3.10 -5.02
N LEU A 255 6.59 4.15 -5.60
CA LEU A 255 6.48 4.48 -7.03
C LEU A 255 7.51 3.74 -7.91
N LEU A 256 8.45 2.99 -7.33
CA LEU A 256 9.39 2.17 -8.12
C LEU A 256 8.63 1.24 -9.08
N PRO A 257 9.06 1.09 -10.36
CA PRO A 257 8.36 0.28 -11.36
C PRO A 257 8.07 -1.17 -10.93
N GLN A 258 8.95 -1.75 -10.10
CA GLN A 258 8.79 -3.11 -9.58
C GLN A 258 7.80 -3.21 -8.40
N ILE A 259 7.36 -2.09 -7.83
CA ILE A 259 6.41 -2.01 -6.71
C ILE A 259 5.08 -1.44 -7.19
N ASN A 260 5.14 -0.27 -7.81
CA ASN A 260 4.03 0.43 -8.45
C ASN A 260 2.74 0.48 -7.61
N VAL A 261 2.87 0.86 -6.34
CA VAL A 261 1.73 1.06 -5.44
C VAL A 261 1.34 2.54 -5.46
N PRO A 262 0.09 2.90 -5.80
CA PRO A 262 -0.34 4.27 -5.88
C PRO A 262 -0.36 4.97 -4.51
N ILE A 263 0.01 6.25 -4.49
CA ILE A 263 -0.09 7.10 -3.31
C ILE A 263 -1.51 7.66 -3.23
N LEU A 264 -2.31 7.19 -2.27
CA LEU A 264 -3.67 7.69 -2.02
C LEU A 264 -3.67 9.15 -1.54
N GLY A 265 -2.62 9.51 -0.82
CA GLY A 265 -2.40 10.87 -0.37
C GLY A 265 -1.54 10.96 0.87
N VAL A 266 -1.40 12.19 1.35
CA VAL A 266 -0.56 12.56 2.48
C VAL A 266 -1.42 13.00 3.65
N VAL A 267 -1.11 12.53 4.86
CA VAL A 267 -1.62 13.06 6.13
C VAL A 267 -0.49 13.83 6.81
N GLU A 268 -0.67 15.14 6.99
CA GLU A 268 0.22 15.97 7.78
C GLU A 268 -0.22 15.93 9.24
N ASN A 269 0.48 15.18 10.07
CA ASN A 269 0.21 15.06 11.49
C ASN A 269 0.99 16.10 12.30
N MET A 270 0.51 16.44 13.49
CA MET A 270 1.10 17.45 14.37
C MET A 270 1.25 18.82 13.67
N SER A 271 0.25 19.18 12.85
CA SER A 271 0.32 20.37 11.97
C SER A 271 0.34 21.67 12.74
N TRP A 272 -0.37 21.77 13.86
CA TRP A 272 -0.35 22.92 14.77
C TRP A 272 -0.76 22.50 16.17
N PHE A 273 -0.43 23.32 17.12
CA PHE A 273 -0.87 23.25 18.52
C PHE A 273 -1.76 24.44 18.84
N THR A 274 -2.87 24.21 19.55
CA THR A 274 -3.72 25.28 20.09
C THR A 274 -3.79 25.12 21.61
N PRO A 275 -3.27 26.08 22.39
CA PRO A 275 -3.38 26.08 23.86
C PRO A 275 -4.84 26.22 24.28
N ALA A 276 -5.23 25.58 25.38
CA ALA A 276 -6.59 25.70 25.93
C ALA A 276 -6.96 27.14 26.32
N GLU A 277 -5.97 27.90 26.78
CA GLU A 277 -6.11 29.30 27.19
C GLU A 277 -6.26 30.27 26.00
N LEU A 278 -5.87 29.84 24.80
CA LEU A 278 -5.90 30.65 23.57
C LEU A 278 -6.52 29.84 22.41
N PRO A 279 -7.82 29.54 22.45
CA PRO A 279 -8.48 28.61 21.52
C PRO A 279 -8.46 29.08 20.06
N ASP A 280 -8.30 30.37 19.80
CA ASP A 280 -8.22 30.95 18.46
C ASP A 280 -6.79 31.01 17.90
N SER A 281 -5.78 30.63 18.69
CA SER A 281 -4.38 30.73 18.32
C SER A 281 -3.84 29.39 17.84
N LYS A 282 -3.09 29.42 16.71
CA LYS A 282 -2.41 28.24 16.19
C LYS A 282 -0.90 28.45 16.21
N TYR A 283 -0.19 27.54 16.87
CA TYR A 283 1.25 27.53 16.96
C TYR A 283 1.82 26.40 16.08
N PHE A 284 2.59 26.73 15.07
CA PHE A 284 3.18 25.79 14.14
C PHE A 284 4.53 25.29 14.63
N ILE A 285 4.53 24.50 15.69
CA ILE A 285 5.74 24.03 16.41
C ILE A 285 6.70 23.31 15.46
N PHE A 286 6.17 22.53 14.51
CA PHE A 286 6.94 21.74 13.56
C PHE A 286 7.03 22.37 12.16
N GLY A 287 6.70 23.65 12.01
CA GLY A 287 6.61 24.31 10.70
C GLY A 287 5.22 24.20 10.07
N GLN A 288 5.11 24.59 8.81
CA GLN A 288 3.83 24.69 8.13
C GLN A 288 3.93 24.29 6.65
N GLY A 289 2.92 23.58 6.15
CA GLY A 289 2.73 23.34 4.72
C GLY A 289 3.57 22.22 4.12
N GLY A 290 4.31 21.47 4.94
CA GLY A 290 5.14 20.36 4.49
C GLY A 290 4.35 19.24 3.83
N GLY A 291 3.22 18.83 4.42
CA GLY A 291 2.36 17.80 3.83
C GLY A 291 1.77 18.21 2.48
N LYS A 292 1.43 19.50 2.32
CA LYS A 292 0.96 20.04 1.03
C LYS A 292 2.05 20.02 -0.03
N LYS A 293 3.30 20.31 0.36
CA LYS A 293 4.47 20.22 -0.53
C LYS A 293 4.67 18.77 -0.96
N LEU A 294 4.70 17.82 -0.01
CA LEU A 294 4.85 16.41 -0.29
C LEU A 294 3.76 15.85 -1.19
N ALA A 295 2.50 16.22 -0.96
CA ALA A 295 1.37 15.82 -1.80
C ALA A 295 1.55 16.24 -3.26
N ARG A 296 2.03 17.46 -3.51
CA ARG A 296 2.35 17.95 -4.86
C ARG A 296 3.51 17.16 -5.49
N GLU A 297 4.59 16.95 -4.76
CA GLU A 297 5.78 16.22 -5.25
C GLU A 297 5.49 14.75 -5.54
N SER A 298 4.55 14.14 -4.80
CA SER A 298 4.10 12.76 -5.03
C SER A 298 2.94 12.64 -6.02
N ASN A 299 2.56 13.73 -6.68
CA ASN A 299 1.38 13.78 -7.57
C ASN A 299 0.13 13.19 -6.93
N SER A 300 -0.07 13.49 -5.64
CA SER A 300 -1.18 13.00 -4.83
C SER A 300 -1.94 14.15 -4.14
N VAL A 301 -2.82 13.85 -3.22
CA VAL A 301 -3.63 14.84 -2.50
C VAL A 301 -3.23 14.96 -1.03
N LEU A 302 -3.44 16.12 -0.43
CA LEU A 302 -3.41 16.28 1.02
C LEU A 302 -4.74 15.75 1.60
N LEU A 303 -4.68 14.58 2.23
CA LEU A 303 -5.86 13.94 2.84
C LEU A 303 -6.35 14.71 4.06
N GLY A 304 -5.43 15.20 4.89
CA GLY A 304 -5.79 16.00 6.05
C GLY A 304 -4.58 16.54 6.81
N GLN A 305 -4.89 17.45 7.72
CA GLN A 305 -3.96 18.01 8.67
C GLN A 305 -4.51 17.75 10.07
N ILE A 306 -3.75 17.03 10.90
CA ILE A 306 -4.16 16.64 12.26
C ILE A 306 -3.42 17.55 13.24
N PRO A 307 -4.12 18.24 14.15
CA PRO A 307 -3.48 19.06 15.16
C PRO A 307 -2.73 18.21 16.20
N LEU A 308 -1.76 18.80 16.85
CA LEU A 308 -1.12 18.25 18.04
C LEU A 308 -1.99 18.54 19.26
N VAL A 309 -2.61 17.51 19.82
CA VAL A 309 -3.52 17.61 20.96
C VAL A 309 -3.18 16.58 22.02
N GLN A 310 -3.16 17.00 23.28
CA GLN A 310 -2.82 16.14 24.42
C GLN A 310 -3.73 14.92 24.53
N SER A 311 -5.04 15.08 24.30
CA SER A 311 -6.00 13.98 24.39
C SER A 311 -5.75 12.85 23.39
N VAL A 312 -5.13 13.15 22.22
CA VAL A 312 -4.75 12.11 21.24
C VAL A 312 -3.69 11.16 21.84
N ARG A 313 -2.69 11.73 22.54
CA ARG A 313 -1.67 10.95 23.24
C ARG A 313 -2.28 10.17 24.39
N GLU A 314 -3.04 10.83 25.27
CA GLU A 314 -3.67 10.20 26.43
C GLU A 314 -4.61 9.07 26.03
N GLY A 315 -5.42 9.29 25.00
CA GLY A 315 -6.31 8.27 24.48
C GLY A 315 -5.58 7.09 23.89
N GLY A 316 -4.49 7.34 23.15
CA GLY A 316 -3.63 6.28 22.62
C GLY A 316 -3.02 5.42 23.73
N ASP A 317 -2.57 6.03 24.84
CA ASP A 317 -2.02 5.34 26.00
C ASP A 317 -3.08 4.54 26.80
N ASN A 318 -4.33 5.04 26.82
CA ASN A 318 -5.44 4.45 27.55
C ASN A 318 -6.34 3.52 26.71
N GLY A 319 -5.98 3.25 25.47
CA GLY A 319 -6.73 2.37 24.59
C GLY A 319 -8.05 2.97 24.06
N VAL A 320 -8.18 4.30 24.05
CA VAL A 320 -9.33 5.04 23.51
C VAL A 320 -8.89 5.95 22.36
N PRO A 321 -8.90 5.49 21.12
CA PRO A 321 -8.47 6.27 19.97
C PRO A 321 -9.20 7.61 19.83
N ALA A 322 -8.49 8.61 19.30
CA ALA A 322 -8.96 10.00 19.24
C ALA A 322 -10.32 10.19 18.57
N ILE A 323 -10.60 9.43 17.52
CA ILE A 323 -11.88 9.50 16.80
C ILE A 323 -13.10 9.04 17.63
N LEU A 324 -12.85 8.34 18.73
CA LEU A 324 -13.89 7.88 19.67
C LEU A 324 -14.06 8.79 20.88
N GLN A 325 -13.22 9.83 21.01
CA GLN A 325 -13.24 10.74 22.14
C GLN A 325 -14.21 11.89 21.89
N ASN A 326 -15.09 12.16 22.84
CA ASN A 326 -16.01 13.29 22.79
C ASN A 326 -15.35 14.64 23.17
N GLU A 327 -14.20 14.57 23.82
CA GLU A 327 -13.50 15.73 24.39
C GLU A 327 -12.75 16.58 23.35
N SER A 328 -12.51 16.02 22.17
CA SER A 328 -11.79 16.70 21.09
C SER A 328 -12.47 16.51 19.73
N PRO A 329 -13.66 17.10 19.53
CA PRO A 329 -14.44 16.91 18.30
C PRO A 329 -13.66 17.35 17.04
N VAL A 330 -12.85 18.40 17.13
CA VAL A 330 -12.03 18.88 16.01
C VAL A 330 -11.05 17.81 15.50
N VAL A 331 -10.46 17.02 16.40
CA VAL A 331 -9.55 15.95 16.03
C VAL A 331 -10.31 14.76 15.44
N ALA A 332 -11.45 14.40 16.05
CA ALA A 332 -12.29 13.33 15.54
C ALA A 332 -12.80 13.64 14.12
N GLU A 333 -13.25 14.88 13.88
CA GLU A 333 -13.66 15.35 12.55
C GLU A 333 -12.47 15.32 11.55
N ALA A 334 -11.27 15.74 11.96
CA ALA A 334 -10.11 15.72 11.10
C ALA A 334 -9.76 14.28 10.65
N PHE A 335 -9.82 13.29 11.54
CA PHE A 335 -9.63 11.88 11.16
C PHE A 335 -10.76 11.34 10.31
N LEU A 336 -12.00 11.72 10.58
CA LEU A 336 -13.14 11.32 9.77
C LEU A 336 -13.05 11.88 8.34
N ASP A 337 -12.58 13.11 8.18
CA ASP A 337 -12.37 13.73 6.88
C ASP A 337 -11.21 13.06 6.11
N VAL A 338 -10.15 12.64 6.80
CA VAL A 338 -9.10 11.80 6.21
C VAL A 338 -9.72 10.49 5.68
N ALA A 339 -10.55 9.82 6.48
CA ALA A 339 -11.20 8.57 6.06
C ALA A 339 -12.13 8.77 4.84
N LYS A 340 -12.93 9.83 4.80
CA LYS A 340 -13.77 10.19 3.64
C LYS A 340 -12.94 10.37 2.37
N LYS A 341 -11.82 11.10 2.47
CA LYS A 341 -10.95 11.34 1.32
C LYS A 341 -10.24 10.06 0.86
N VAL A 342 -9.85 9.17 1.79
CA VAL A 342 -9.30 7.85 1.42
C VAL A 342 -10.34 7.04 0.64
N LEU A 343 -11.60 7.02 1.06
CA LEU A 343 -12.68 6.36 0.30
C LEU A 343 -12.82 6.94 -1.13
N GLN A 344 -12.75 8.26 -1.27
CA GLN A 344 -12.82 8.93 -2.58
C GLN A 344 -11.64 8.54 -3.47
N GLN A 345 -10.41 8.50 -2.92
CA GLN A 345 -9.22 8.12 -3.68
C GLN A 345 -9.26 6.66 -4.12
N VAL A 346 -9.70 5.74 -3.25
CA VAL A 346 -9.88 4.33 -3.62
C VAL A 346 -10.96 4.18 -4.69
N GLY A 347 -12.10 4.88 -4.56
CA GLY A 347 -13.14 4.89 -5.58
C GLY A 347 -12.66 5.37 -6.94
N ALA A 348 -11.77 6.37 -6.98
CA ALA A 348 -11.19 6.89 -8.23
C ALA A 348 -10.16 5.94 -8.88
N LEU A 349 -9.58 4.99 -8.13
CA LEU A 349 -8.65 3.99 -8.67
C LEU A 349 -9.36 2.76 -9.24
N VAL A 350 -10.59 2.48 -8.79
CA VAL A 350 -11.31 1.24 -9.09
C VAL A 350 -12.46 1.49 -10.07
N GLY A 351 -12.88 2.76 -10.25
CA GLY A 351 -13.89 3.20 -11.23
C GLY A 351 -13.27 3.57 -12.55
#